data_5ba3add862e72222aad3c1a1ddea1e2e
#
_entry.id   5ba3add862e72222aad3c1a1ddea1e2e
#
_cell.length_a   1.000
_cell.length_b   1.000
_cell.length_c   1.000
_cell.angle_alpha   90.00
_cell.angle_beta   90.00
_cell.angle_gamma   90.00
#
_symmetry.space_group_name_H-M   'P 1'
#
loop_
_entity.id
_entity.type
_entity.pdbx_description
1 polymer ?
#
loop_
_entity_poly.entity_id
_entity_poly.type
_entity_poly.pdbx_seq_one_letter_code
_entity_poly.pdbx_strand_id
1 'polypeptide(L)'
;MRPQLFGIEHILYILITALIAAVCLLLCKKHADTQRRQEIILQVIAALLLAAILTNRLSQVFRYGQVRWYCIIPDSFCGMTSLVLSLGVLLGKKNNNTLHFTWLLGLFGGIATVIYATFVDQDASFFYLPTISGLLHHSLSATLCVAFLMFHYVDITYKKWYCTFFGFTAYLTVGAFLMQTFHLSDAFHIDEPLIPGTPLTAWTMAPMYAVSYGLILLIAEIVKRKKAASTTDATDDAPHERQP
;
A
#
# COMPACT_ATOMS: atom_id res chain seq x y z
N MET A 1 -17.14 25.45 3.67
CA MET A 1 -16.84 24.71 4.91
C MET A 1 -15.78 23.69 4.57
N ARG A 2 -14.75 23.52 5.40
CA ARG A 2 -13.79 22.42 5.19
C ARG A 2 -14.53 21.08 5.32
N PRO A 3 -14.23 20.08 4.49
CA PRO A 3 -14.81 18.74 4.64
C PRO A 3 -14.54 18.26 6.06
N GLN A 4 -15.58 17.86 6.78
CA GLN A 4 -15.40 17.34 8.13
C GLN A 4 -15.03 15.87 8.07
N LEU A 5 -14.09 15.45 8.92
CA LEU A 5 -13.82 14.04 9.15
C LEU A 5 -15.14 13.36 9.55
N PHE A 6 -15.49 12.26 8.86
CA PHE A 6 -16.78 11.58 8.96
C PHE A 6 -18.01 12.44 8.58
N GLY A 7 -17.80 13.60 7.91
CA GLY A 7 -18.87 14.30 7.23
C GLY A 7 -19.48 13.45 6.09
N ILE A 8 -20.66 13.85 5.61
CA ILE A 8 -21.40 13.07 4.61
C ILE A 8 -20.60 12.80 3.33
N GLU A 9 -19.82 13.78 2.87
CA GLU A 9 -18.97 13.66 1.67
C GLU A 9 -17.88 12.62 1.88
N HIS A 10 -17.25 12.59 3.05
CA HIS A 10 -16.20 11.62 3.38
C HIS A 10 -16.77 10.21 3.55
N ILE A 11 -17.92 10.07 4.23
CA ILE A 11 -18.59 8.77 4.37
C ILE A 11 -19.03 8.23 3.01
N LEU A 12 -19.61 9.08 2.16
CA LEU A 12 -19.99 8.69 0.81
C LEU A 12 -18.76 8.27 -0.02
N TYR A 13 -17.65 8.99 0.10
CA TYR A 13 -16.39 8.60 -0.55
C TYR A 13 -15.95 7.19 -0.12
N ILE A 14 -15.89 6.91 1.19
CA ILE A 14 -15.50 5.60 1.71
C ILE A 14 -16.41 4.49 1.15
N LEU A 15 -17.72 4.68 1.25
CA LEU A 15 -18.70 3.67 0.81
C LEU A 15 -18.63 3.42 -0.70
N ILE A 16 -18.60 4.49 -1.49
CA ILE A 16 -18.56 4.39 -2.96
C ILE A 16 -17.24 3.76 -3.43
N THR A 17 -16.11 4.21 -2.91
CA THR A 17 -14.81 3.65 -3.31
C THR A 17 -14.64 2.21 -2.87
N ALA A 18 -15.08 1.84 -1.65
CA ALA A 18 -15.07 0.46 -1.19
C ALA A 18 -15.98 -0.44 -2.05
N LEU A 19 -17.17 0.02 -2.39
CA LEU A 19 -18.10 -0.69 -3.26
C LEU A 19 -17.51 -0.90 -4.67
N ILE A 20 -16.99 0.17 -5.28
CA ILE A 20 -16.37 0.10 -6.61
C ILE A 20 -15.17 -0.86 -6.58
N ALA A 21 -14.29 -0.74 -5.60
CA ALA A 21 -13.13 -1.62 -5.45
C ALA A 21 -13.57 -3.09 -5.31
N ALA A 22 -14.55 -3.38 -4.44
CA ALA A 22 -15.05 -4.73 -4.23
C ALA A 22 -15.67 -5.31 -5.52
N VAL A 23 -16.56 -4.56 -6.19
CA VAL A 23 -17.21 -5.00 -7.44
C VAL A 23 -16.15 -5.22 -8.52
N CYS A 24 -15.26 -4.27 -8.74
CA CYS A 24 -14.20 -4.40 -9.75
C CYS A 24 -13.31 -5.62 -9.47
N LEU A 25 -12.85 -5.82 -8.22
CA LEU A 25 -12.01 -6.96 -7.85
C LEU A 25 -12.74 -8.30 -8.03
N LEU A 26 -14.01 -8.39 -7.64
CA LEU A 26 -14.81 -9.61 -7.85
C LEU A 26 -15.02 -9.92 -9.33
N LEU A 27 -15.32 -8.92 -10.15
CA LEU A 27 -15.43 -9.08 -11.60
C LEU A 27 -14.09 -9.48 -12.21
N CYS A 28 -13.01 -8.83 -11.82
CA CYS A 28 -11.66 -9.18 -12.25
C CYS A 28 -11.32 -10.62 -11.88
N LYS A 29 -11.61 -11.06 -10.65
CA LYS A 29 -11.39 -12.44 -10.21
C LYS A 29 -12.17 -13.44 -11.07
N LYS A 30 -13.42 -13.13 -11.42
CA LYS A 30 -14.26 -13.99 -12.25
C LYS A 30 -13.74 -14.14 -13.69
N HIS A 31 -13.13 -13.09 -14.25
CA HIS A 31 -12.72 -13.04 -15.67
C HIS A 31 -11.20 -13.19 -15.88
N ALA A 32 -10.39 -13.16 -14.82
CA ALA A 32 -8.93 -13.30 -14.89
C ALA A 32 -8.51 -14.78 -14.69
N ASP A 33 -8.87 -15.62 -15.64
CA ASP A 33 -8.60 -17.06 -15.67
C ASP A 33 -7.14 -17.42 -15.99
N THR A 34 -6.39 -16.47 -16.60
CA THR A 34 -4.98 -16.65 -16.95
C THR A 34 -4.07 -15.71 -16.17
N GLN A 35 -2.83 -16.17 -15.89
CA GLN A 35 -1.83 -15.33 -15.23
C GLN A 35 -1.60 -14.02 -15.98
N ARG A 36 -1.57 -14.04 -17.30
CA ARG A 36 -1.38 -12.83 -18.11
C ARG A 36 -2.51 -11.80 -17.89
N ARG A 37 -3.76 -12.24 -17.80
CA ARG A 37 -4.90 -11.34 -17.51
C ARG A 37 -4.80 -10.74 -16.13
N GLN A 38 -4.41 -11.55 -15.13
CA GLN A 38 -4.15 -11.06 -13.77
C GLN A 38 -3.06 -10.00 -13.73
N GLU A 39 -1.95 -10.22 -14.43
CA GLU A 39 -0.85 -9.26 -14.54
C GLU A 39 -1.29 -7.95 -15.22
N ILE A 40 -2.07 -8.02 -16.30
CA ILE A 40 -2.61 -6.83 -16.97
C ILE A 40 -3.52 -6.03 -16.03
N ILE A 41 -4.41 -6.69 -15.28
CA ILE A 41 -5.27 -6.03 -14.29
C ILE A 41 -4.43 -5.29 -13.25
N LEU A 42 -3.40 -5.94 -12.70
CA LEU A 42 -2.51 -5.33 -11.72
C LEU A 42 -1.75 -4.15 -12.30
N GLN A 43 -1.27 -4.25 -13.54
CA GLN A 43 -0.61 -3.16 -14.25
C GLN A 43 -1.55 -1.96 -14.49
N VAL A 44 -2.82 -2.20 -14.83
CA VAL A 44 -3.81 -1.13 -14.98
C VAL A 44 -4.06 -0.43 -13.64
N ILE A 45 -4.28 -1.18 -12.55
CA ILE A 45 -4.45 -0.57 -11.22
C ILE A 45 -3.19 0.21 -10.81
N ALA A 46 -2.01 -0.34 -11.07
CA ALA A 46 -0.74 0.31 -10.77
C ALA A 46 -0.52 1.58 -11.61
N ALA A 47 -0.92 1.60 -12.88
CA ALA A 47 -0.86 2.78 -13.72
C ALA A 47 -1.81 3.89 -13.23
N LEU A 48 -3.03 3.52 -12.81
CA LEU A 48 -3.97 4.45 -12.19
C LEU A 48 -3.42 4.99 -10.85
N LEU A 49 -2.79 4.14 -10.04
CA LEU A 49 -2.12 4.54 -8.80
C LEU A 49 -0.98 5.52 -9.09
N LEU A 50 -0.15 5.23 -10.09
CA LEU A 50 0.93 6.12 -10.49
C LEU A 50 0.39 7.49 -10.96
N ALA A 51 -0.65 7.49 -11.79
CA ALA A 51 -1.30 8.72 -12.22
C ALA A 51 -1.86 9.52 -11.03
N ALA A 52 -2.52 8.87 -10.08
CA ALA A 52 -3.09 9.53 -8.90
C ALA A 52 -2.00 10.15 -8.00
N ILE A 53 -0.91 9.42 -7.71
CA ILE A 53 0.17 9.96 -6.88
C ILE A 53 0.94 11.08 -7.61
N LEU A 54 1.18 10.96 -8.90
CA LEU A 54 1.82 12.05 -9.67
C LEU A 54 0.93 13.30 -9.71
N THR A 55 -0.38 13.14 -9.89
CA THR A 55 -1.34 14.26 -9.82
C THR A 55 -1.30 14.92 -8.44
N ASN A 56 -1.28 14.14 -7.37
CA ASN A 56 -1.15 14.66 -6.01
C ASN A 56 0.17 15.44 -5.85
N ARG A 57 1.30 14.86 -6.25
CA ARG A 57 2.61 15.53 -6.13
C ARG A 57 2.72 16.78 -6.98
N LEU A 58 2.24 16.76 -8.23
CA LEU A 58 2.20 17.95 -9.08
C LEU A 58 1.34 19.06 -8.47
N SER A 59 0.22 18.72 -7.86
CA SER A 59 -0.61 19.70 -7.15
C SER A 59 0.13 20.36 -5.98
N GLN A 60 1.02 19.64 -5.30
CA GLN A 60 1.88 20.17 -4.23
C GLN A 60 3.00 21.08 -4.78
N VAL A 61 3.57 20.76 -5.97
CA VAL A 61 4.59 21.59 -6.62
C VAL A 61 4.09 23.02 -6.87
N PHE A 62 2.83 23.16 -7.27
CA PHE A 62 2.23 24.45 -7.62
C PHE A 62 1.41 25.09 -6.48
N ARG A 63 1.46 24.51 -5.30
CA ARG A 63 0.71 25.01 -4.14
C ARG A 63 1.25 26.37 -3.68
N TYR A 64 0.37 27.23 -3.19
CA TYR A 64 0.70 28.55 -2.62
C TYR A 64 1.33 29.55 -3.59
N GLY A 65 1.10 29.45 -4.90
CA GLY A 65 1.61 30.40 -5.88
C GLY A 65 3.14 30.39 -6.07
N GLN A 66 3.83 29.42 -5.48
CA GLN A 66 5.26 29.20 -5.63
C GLN A 66 5.52 27.83 -6.23
N VAL A 67 6.48 27.74 -7.12
CA VAL A 67 6.91 26.49 -7.72
C VAL A 67 7.96 25.82 -6.84
N ARG A 68 7.60 24.68 -6.25
CA ARG A 68 8.47 23.90 -5.35
C ARG A 68 8.76 22.53 -5.96
N TRP A 69 9.68 22.45 -6.88
CA TRP A 69 9.97 21.22 -7.63
C TRP A 69 10.32 20.01 -6.77
N TYR A 70 10.94 20.21 -5.61
CA TYR A 70 11.25 19.12 -4.68
C TYR A 70 10.00 18.39 -4.15
N CYS A 71 8.82 19.03 -4.14
CA CYS A 71 7.56 18.40 -3.75
C CYS A 71 7.09 17.28 -4.72
N ILE A 72 7.76 17.12 -5.88
CA ILE A 72 7.49 15.99 -6.77
C ILE A 72 7.90 14.66 -6.12
N ILE A 73 8.92 14.68 -5.24
CA ILE A 73 9.35 13.52 -4.49
C ILE A 73 8.45 13.39 -3.25
N PRO A 74 7.78 12.26 -3.03
CA PRO A 74 6.99 12.06 -1.83
C PRO A 74 7.86 12.10 -0.57
N ASP A 75 7.42 12.88 0.41
CA ASP A 75 8.07 13.11 1.70
C ASP A 75 7.40 12.35 2.87
N SER A 76 6.45 11.49 2.54
CA SER A 76 5.70 10.67 3.50
C SER A 76 5.80 9.18 3.16
N PHE A 77 5.66 8.31 4.17
CA PHE A 77 5.64 6.86 3.98
C PHE A 77 4.58 6.42 2.97
N CYS A 78 3.36 6.94 3.08
CA CYS A 78 2.26 6.56 2.21
C CYS A 78 2.47 7.02 0.77
N GLY A 79 2.91 8.27 0.57
CA GLY A 79 3.18 8.81 -0.76
C GLY A 79 4.30 8.04 -1.46
N MET A 80 5.42 7.81 -0.76
CA MET A 80 6.54 7.03 -1.29
C MET A 80 6.12 5.59 -1.57
N THR A 81 5.34 4.98 -0.67
CA THR A 81 4.84 3.61 -0.87
C THR A 81 3.96 3.53 -2.11
N SER A 82 3.05 4.48 -2.34
CA SER A 82 2.21 4.49 -3.54
C SER A 82 3.04 4.60 -4.82
N LEU A 83 4.06 5.46 -4.82
CA LEU A 83 4.99 5.60 -5.95
C LEU A 83 5.79 4.31 -6.19
N VAL A 84 6.44 3.80 -5.17
CA VAL A 84 7.32 2.62 -5.25
C VAL A 84 6.52 1.35 -5.55
N LEU A 85 5.30 1.21 -5.01
CA LEU A 85 4.39 0.11 -5.27
C LEU A 85 3.94 0.07 -6.73
N SER A 86 3.53 1.23 -7.27
CA SER A 86 3.13 1.33 -8.68
C SER A 86 4.29 1.02 -9.63
N LEU A 87 5.47 1.59 -9.40
CA LEU A 87 6.66 1.31 -10.20
C LEU A 87 7.12 -0.15 -10.05
N GLY A 88 7.01 -0.72 -8.85
CA GLY A 88 7.35 -2.11 -8.58
C GLY A 88 6.51 -3.12 -9.37
N VAL A 89 5.24 -2.77 -9.69
CA VAL A 89 4.37 -3.58 -10.57
C VAL A 89 4.66 -3.31 -12.04
N LEU A 90 4.79 -2.03 -12.43
CA LEU A 90 4.92 -1.65 -13.84
C LEU A 90 6.27 -2.03 -14.44
N LEU A 91 7.35 -1.89 -13.67
CA LEU A 91 8.73 -2.10 -14.13
C LEU A 91 9.35 -3.39 -13.58
N GLY A 92 8.82 -3.91 -12.49
CA GLY A 92 9.35 -5.08 -11.80
C GLY A 92 8.75 -6.39 -12.28
N LYS A 93 9.34 -7.48 -11.79
CA LYS A 93 8.80 -8.84 -11.97
C LYS A 93 7.85 -9.17 -10.81
N LYS A 94 6.94 -10.15 -11.04
CA LYS A 94 6.13 -10.75 -9.98
C LYS A 94 7.03 -11.13 -8.78
N ASN A 95 6.52 -10.95 -7.57
CA ASN A 95 7.18 -11.37 -6.34
C ASN A 95 8.55 -10.72 -6.08
N ASN A 96 8.78 -9.48 -6.59
CA ASN A 96 10.03 -8.77 -6.36
C ASN A 96 10.13 -8.22 -4.91
N ASN A 97 11.36 -7.90 -4.47
CA ASN A 97 11.63 -7.47 -3.11
C ASN A 97 10.93 -6.16 -2.73
N THR A 98 10.76 -5.25 -3.69
CA THR A 98 10.07 -3.97 -3.49
C THR A 98 8.62 -4.20 -3.08
N LEU A 99 7.92 -5.13 -3.74
CA LEU A 99 6.54 -5.46 -3.41
C LEU A 99 6.43 -6.11 -2.03
N HIS A 100 7.42 -6.93 -1.62
CA HIS A 100 7.44 -7.53 -0.27
C HIS A 100 7.52 -6.48 0.84
N PHE A 101 8.22 -5.37 0.62
CA PHE A 101 8.26 -4.27 1.57
C PHE A 101 6.98 -3.43 1.54
N THR A 102 6.50 -3.09 0.35
CA THR A 102 5.48 -2.04 0.17
C THR A 102 4.04 -2.51 0.29
N TRP A 103 3.74 -3.81 0.04
CA TRP A 103 2.35 -4.27 -0.01
C TRP A 103 1.58 -4.08 1.31
N LEU A 104 2.23 -4.36 2.44
CA LEU A 104 1.59 -4.21 3.75
C LEU A 104 1.47 -2.75 4.15
N LEU A 105 2.49 -1.92 3.86
CA LEU A 105 2.43 -0.47 4.04
C LEU A 105 1.33 0.16 3.17
N GLY A 106 1.23 -0.27 1.92
CA GLY A 106 0.21 0.20 0.99
C GLY A 106 -1.21 -0.20 1.41
N LEU A 107 -1.37 -1.40 1.96
CA LEU A 107 -2.65 -1.89 2.46
C LEU A 107 -3.08 -1.11 3.70
N PHE A 108 -2.28 -1.14 4.76
CA PHE A 108 -2.65 -0.50 6.02
C PHE A 108 -2.64 1.03 5.93
N GLY A 109 -1.61 1.62 5.33
CA GLY A 109 -1.53 3.07 5.15
C GLY A 109 -2.65 3.59 4.23
N GLY A 110 -2.99 2.83 3.19
CA GLY A 110 -4.12 3.15 2.31
C GLY A 110 -5.44 3.14 3.05
N ILE A 111 -5.77 2.06 3.76
CA ILE A 111 -7.02 1.93 4.53
C ILE A 111 -7.07 2.97 5.65
N ALA A 112 -6.00 3.11 6.43
CA ALA A 112 -5.95 4.04 7.56
C ALA A 112 -6.19 5.49 7.11
N THR A 113 -5.56 5.92 6.01
CA THR A 113 -5.75 7.29 5.50
C THR A 113 -7.13 7.50 4.88
N VAL A 114 -7.70 6.51 4.20
CA VAL A 114 -9.07 6.62 3.68
C VAL A 114 -10.10 6.72 4.81
N ILE A 115 -9.91 5.98 5.90
CA ILE A 115 -10.79 6.05 7.07
C ILE A 115 -10.54 7.33 7.88
N TYR A 116 -9.29 7.72 8.05
CA TYR A 116 -8.89 8.88 8.85
C TYR A 116 -8.19 9.92 7.98
N ALA A 117 -8.98 10.66 7.20
CA ALA A 117 -8.53 11.57 6.15
C ALA A 117 -7.81 12.84 6.64
N THR A 118 -7.52 12.97 7.95
CA THR A 118 -6.77 14.12 8.49
C THR A 118 -5.33 14.20 8.00
N PHE A 119 -4.79 13.10 7.49
CA PHE A 119 -3.46 13.05 6.88
C PHE A 119 -3.40 13.59 5.45
N VAL A 120 -4.56 13.86 4.85
CA VAL A 120 -4.67 14.41 3.51
C VAL A 120 -4.88 15.91 3.59
N ASP A 121 -4.19 16.65 2.71
CA ASP A 121 -4.39 18.09 2.60
C ASP A 121 -5.85 18.43 2.28
N GLN A 122 -6.43 19.30 3.09
CA GLN A 122 -7.83 19.71 2.98
C GLN A 122 -7.95 21.21 2.78
N ASP A 123 -8.95 21.63 1.99
CA ASP A 123 -9.34 23.02 1.78
C ASP A 123 -10.87 23.15 1.84
N ALA A 124 -11.42 24.25 1.35
CA ALA A 124 -12.83 24.57 1.40
C ALA A 124 -13.77 23.55 0.72
N SER A 125 -13.24 22.73 -0.18
CA SER A 125 -14.01 21.73 -0.93
C SER A 125 -13.38 20.34 -0.81
N PHE A 126 -14.23 19.31 -0.71
CA PHE A 126 -13.80 17.90 -0.83
C PHE A 126 -13.14 17.61 -2.18
N PHE A 127 -13.58 18.29 -3.24
CA PHE A 127 -13.00 18.16 -4.60
C PHE A 127 -11.75 19.02 -4.81
N TYR A 128 -11.18 19.60 -3.77
CA TYR A 128 -9.87 20.20 -3.82
C TYR A 128 -8.84 19.17 -4.32
N LEU A 129 -8.07 19.52 -5.36
CA LEU A 129 -7.24 18.55 -6.08
C LEU A 129 -6.26 17.76 -5.19
N PRO A 130 -5.54 18.37 -4.23
CA PRO A 130 -4.71 17.61 -3.29
C PRO A 130 -5.51 16.65 -2.41
N THR A 131 -6.73 17.01 -1.99
CA THR A 131 -7.60 16.16 -1.16
C THR A 131 -8.04 14.94 -1.95
N ILE A 132 -8.68 15.14 -3.11
CA ILE A 132 -9.26 14.03 -3.88
C ILE A 132 -8.16 13.13 -4.46
N SER A 133 -7.06 13.67 -4.96
CA SER A 133 -5.94 12.88 -5.47
C SER A 133 -5.21 12.15 -4.34
N GLY A 134 -5.12 12.76 -3.15
CA GLY A 134 -4.63 12.15 -1.94
C GLY A 134 -5.45 10.92 -1.55
N LEU A 135 -6.76 11.08 -1.38
CA LEU A 135 -7.65 9.96 -1.07
C LEU A 135 -7.64 8.88 -2.15
N LEU A 136 -7.59 9.28 -3.42
CA LEU A 136 -7.61 8.33 -4.54
C LEU A 136 -6.37 7.45 -4.58
N HIS A 137 -5.15 8.01 -4.41
CA HIS A 137 -3.95 7.16 -4.42
C HIS A 137 -3.92 6.20 -3.21
N HIS A 138 -4.46 6.59 -2.06
CA HIS A 138 -4.60 5.69 -0.91
C HIS A 138 -5.59 4.56 -1.16
N SER A 139 -6.75 4.87 -1.74
CA SER A 139 -7.77 3.87 -2.12
C SER A 139 -7.22 2.88 -3.16
N LEU A 140 -6.51 3.38 -4.18
CA LEU A 140 -5.90 2.54 -5.21
C LEU A 140 -4.74 1.70 -4.67
N SER A 141 -3.95 2.24 -3.74
CA SER A 141 -2.88 1.50 -3.07
C SER A 141 -3.44 0.30 -2.29
N ALA A 142 -4.47 0.52 -1.47
CA ALA A 142 -5.16 -0.55 -0.75
C ALA A 142 -5.78 -1.57 -1.72
N THR A 143 -6.45 -1.12 -2.77
CA THR A 143 -7.07 -1.99 -3.79
C THR A 143 -6.03 -2.85 -4.50
N LEU A 144 -4.88 -2.28 -4.88
CA LEU A 144 -3.78 -3.02 -5.51
C LEU A 144 -3.20 -4.09 -4.59
N CYS A 145 -3.05 -3.77 -3.29
CA CYS A 145 -2.56 -4.73 -2.30
C CYS A 145 -3.55 -5.88 -2.05
N VAL A 146 -4.86 -5.60 -2.02
CA VAL A 146 -5.89 -6.65 -1.98
C VAL A 146 -5.83 -7.53 -3.22
N ALA A 147 -5.64 -6.93 -4.41
CA ALA A 147 -5.48 -7.68 -5.66
C ALA A 147 -4.23 -8.57 -5.66
N PHE A 148 -3.12 -8.16 -5.02
CA PHE A 148 -1.94 -9.02 -4.85
C PHE A 148 -2.26 -10.29 -4.06
N LEU A 149 -3.02 -10.17 -2.98
CA LEU A 149 -3.44 -11.32 -2.19
C LEU A 149 -4.39 -12.22 -2.98
N MET A 150 -5.34 -11.61 -3.70
CA MET A 150 -6.35 -12.34 -4.46
C MET A 150 -5.74 -13.14 -5.64
N PHE A 151 -4.73 -12.59 -6.33
CA PHE A 151 -4.06 -13.21 -7.47
C PHE A 151 -2.74 -13.90 -7.12
N HIS A 152 -2.41 -14.01 -5.83
CA HIS A 152 -1.13 -14.57 -5.37
C HIS A 152 0.09 -13.96 -6.11
N TYR A 153 0.04 -12.63 -6.31
CA TYR A 153 1.10 -11.90 -7.01
C TYR A 153 2.34 -11.70 -6.17
N VAL A 154 2.14 -11.58 -4.86
CA VAL A 154 3.21 -11.54 -3.85
C VAL A 154 3.12 -12.82 -3.00
N ASP A 155 4.18 -13.60 -2.96
CA ASP A 155 4.25 -14.80 -2.12
C ASP A 155 4.68 -14.44 -0.70
N ILE A 156 3.75 -14.47 0.24
CA ILE A 156 4.01 -14.15 1.64
C ILE A 156 4.87 -15.27 2.25
N THR A 157 6.16 -14.98 2.45
CA THR A 157 7.13 -15.94 2.97
C THR A 157 8.11 -15.28 3.95
N TYR A 158 8.44 -15.98 5.04
CA TYR A 158 9.42 -15.50 6.02
C TYR A 158 10.82 -15.27 5.41
N LYS A 159 11.16 -15.95 4.31
CA LYS A 159 12.44 -15.79 3.61
C LYS A 159 12.69 -14.36 3.11
N LYS A 160 11.66 -13.52 3.05
CA LYS A 160 11.72 -12.13 2.58
C LYS A 160 11.66 -11.08 3.71
N TRP A 161 11.85 -11.49 4.98
CA TRP A 161 11.82 -10.61 6.14
C TRP A 161 12.78 -9.40 6.02
N TYR A 162 13.93 -9.62 5.39
CA TYR A 162 14.96 -8.59 5.20
C TYR A 162 14.49 -7.41 4.33
N CYS A 163 13.47 -7.62 3.48
CA CYS A 163 12.93 -6.54 2.65
C CYS A 163 12.41 -5.39 3.48
N THR A 164 11.87 -5.65 4.68
CA THR A 164 11.42 -4.63 5.61
C THR A 164 12.57 -3.74 6.08
N PHE A 165 13.68 -4.34 6.49
CA PHE A 165 14.85 -3.60 6.94
C PHE A 165 15.42 -2.70 5.84
N PHE A 166 15.71 -3.27 4.67
CA PHE A 166 16.25 -2.49 3.56
C PHE A 166 15.29 -1.44 3.03
N GLY A 167 13.98 -1.74 3.02
CA GLY A 167 12.96 -0.80 2.59
C GLY A 167 12.86 0.42 3.51
N PHE A 168 12.82 0.21 4.83
CA PHE A 168 12.82 1.32 5.79
C PHE A 168 14.12 2.11 5.73
N THR A 169 15.28 1.45 5.65
CA THR A 169 16.57 2.13 5.49
C THR A 169 16.57 3.03 4.26
N ALA A 170 16.08 2.55 3.13
CA ALA A 170 15.97 3.34 1.91
C ALA A 170 15.05 4.56 2.10
N TYR A 171 13.88 4.40 2.72
CA TYR A 171 12.96 5.51 2.97
C TYR A 171 13.55 6.55 3.92
N LEU A 172 14.16 6.13 5.02
CA LEU A 172 14.81 7.04 5.96
C LEU A 172 16.00 7.76 5.32
N THR A 173 16.77 7.09 4.45
CA THR A 173 17.86 7.72 3.69
C THR A 173 17.32 8.80 2.75
N VAL A 174 16.22 8.52 2.02
CA VAL A 174 15.56 9.54 1.19
C VAL A 174 15.04 10.67 2.05
N GLY A 175 14.43 10.39 3.20
CA GLY A 175 13.94 11.42 4.12
C GLY A 175 15.06 12.33 4.61
N ALA A 176 16.15 11.77 5.11
CA ALA A 176 17.32 12.53 5.54
C ALA A 176 17.90 13.38 4.39
N PHE A 177 17.97 12.83 3.18
CA PHE A 177 18.39 13.58 2.00
C PHE A 177 17.47 14.76 1.70
N LEU A 178 16.15 14.58 1.74
CA LEU A 178 15.18 15.65 1.50
C LEU A 178 15.30 16.76 2.56
N MET A 179 15.41 16.38 3.83
CA MET A 179 15.56 17.33 4.94
C MET A 179 16.85 18.15 4.81
N GLN A 180 17.98 17.51 4.50
CA GLN A 180 19.25 18.20 4.37
C GLN A 180 19.37 19.04 3.10
N THR A 181 18.88 18.53 1.97
CA THR A 181 19.06 19.18 0.67
C THR A 181 18.05 20.31 0.43
N PHE A 182 16.80 20.11 0.84
CA PHE A 182 15.70 21.05 0.60
C PHE A 182 15.23 21.78 1.86
N HIS A 183 15.93 21.57 2.99
CA HIS A 183 15.62 22.20 4.27
C HIS A 183 14.18 21.99 4.71
N LEU A 184 13.64 20.77 4.51
CA LEU A 184 12.33 20.41 5.04
C LEU A 184 12.40 20.29 6.55
N SER A 185 11.36 20.73 7.25
CA SER A 185 11.27 20.59 8.70
C SER A 185 11.20 19.12 9.12
N ASP A 186 10.53 18.30 8.33
CA ASP A 186 10.45 16.85 8.53
C ASP A 186 10.16 16.14 7.20
N ALA A 187 10.59 14.88 7.10
CA ALA A 187 10.21 13.95 6.05
C ALA A 187 10.12 12.54 6.64
N PHE A 188 9.13 11.76 6.23
CA PHE A 188 8.84 10.40 6.73
C PHE A 188 8.67 10.31 8.25
N HIS A 189 8.28 11.40 8.92
CA HIS A 189 8.12 11.44 10.37
C HIS A 189 9.39 11.04 11.12
N ILE A 190 10.55 11.51 10.64
CA ILE A 190 11.86 11.26 11.25
C ILE A 190 11.96 12.01 12.59
N ASP A 191 11.63 13.31 12.59
CA ASP A 191 11.75 14.21 13.73
C ASP A 191 10.40 14.49 14.39
N GLU A 192 9.32 14.60 13.57
CA GLU A 192 7.98 14.92 14.06
C GLU A 192 7.07 13.68 14.05
N PRO A 193 6.27 13.46 15.11
CA PRO A 193 5.36 12.32 15.15
C PRO A 193 4.23 12.43 14.13
N LEU A 194 3.82 11.30 13.54
CA LEU A 194 2.67 11.20 12.64
C LEU A 194 1.38 11.77 13.25
N ILE A 195 1.18 11.53 14.53
CA ILE A 195 0.06 12.07 15.30
C ILE A 195 0.64 12.95 16.42
N PRO A 196 0.35 14.26 16.45
CA PRO A 196 0.84 15.15 17.50
C PRO A 196 0.54 14.62 18.91
N GLY A 197 1.53 14.70 19.80
CA GLY A 197 1.40 14.23 21.18
C GLY A 197 1.57 12.72 21.38
N THR A 198 1.89 11.98 20.33
CA THR A 198 2.21 10.53 20.40
C THR A 198 3.69 10.27 20.09
N PRO A 199 4.24 9.10 20.46
CA PRO A 199 5.61 8.73 20.10
C PRO A 199 5.74 8.14 18.68
N LEU A 200 4.75 8.32 17.80
CA LEU A 200 4.69 7.67 16.48
C LEU A 200 5.59 8.38 15.45
N THR A 201 6.89 8.34 15.67
CA THR A 201 7.90 8.76 14.69
C THR A 201 8.34 7.56 13.83
N ALA A 202 9.15 7.80 12.80
CA ALA A 202 9.76 6.74 11.99
C ALA A 202 10.49 5.69 12.85
N TRP A 203 11.15 6.12 13.91
CA TRP A 203 11.93 5.27 14.82
C TRP A 203 11.07 4.29 15.64
N THR A 204 9.83 4.64 15.94
CA THR A 204 8.89 3.77 16.63
C THR A 204 8.00 3.00 15.65
N MET A 205 7.61 3.61 14.53
CA MET A 205 6.78 2.96 13.53
C MET A 205 7.51 1.83 12.79
N ALA A 206 8.81 1.99 12.49
CA ALA A 206 9.57 0.95 11.80
C ALA A 206 9.66 -0.37 12.59
N PRO A 207 10.04 -0.40 13.89
CA PRO A 207 9.99 -1.64 14.66
C PRO A 207 8.57 -2.17 14.85
N MET A 208 7.55 -1.32 15.05
CA MET A 208 6.15 -1.77 15.13
C MET A 208 5.71 -2.46 13.83
N TYR A 209 6.05 -1.89 12.69
CA TYR A 209 5.79 -2.51 11.39
C TYR A 209 6.55 -3.83 11.24
N ALA A 210 7.84 -3.88 11.60
CA ALA A 210 8.64 -5.09 11.50
C ALA A 210 8.06 -6.24 12.34
N VAL A 211 7.60 -5.95 13.57
CA VAL A 211 6.92 -6.94 14.44
C VAL A 211 5.61 -7.39 13.82
N SER A 212 4.77 -6.46 13.35
CA SER A 212 3.48 -6.79 12.72
C SER A 212 3.68 -7.63 11.46
N TYR A 213 4.66 -7.26 10.62
CA TYR A 213 5.00 -8.03 9.42
C TYR A 213 5.54 -9.41 9.77
N GLY A 214 6.42 -9.52 10.77
CA GLY A 214 6.93 -10.80 11.27
C GLY A 214 5.82 -11.73 11.76
N LEU A 215 4.82 -11.21 12.49
CA LEU A 215 3.64 -11.97 12.91
C LEU A 215 2.82 -12.47 11.72
N ILE A 216 2.60 -11.64 10.71
CA ILE A 216 1.89 -12.04 9.49
C ILE A 216 2.64 -13.15 8.75
N LEU A 217 3.97 -13.04 8.62
CA LEU A 217 4.80 -14.07 8.01
C LEU A 217 4.73 -15.38 8.79
N LEU A 218 4.75 -15.33 10.12
CA LEU A 218 4.64 -16.50 10.99
C LEU A 218 3.28 -17.18 10.81
N ILE A 219 2.19 -16.43 10.86
CA ILE A 219 0.83 -16.94 10.64
C ILE A 219 0.71 -17.59 9.27
N ALA A 220 1.21 -16.94 8.21
CA ALA A 220 1.19 -17.48 6.86
C ALA A 220 1.93 -18.82 6.75
N GLU A 221 3.09 -18.94 7.42
CA GLU A 221 3.86 -20.17 7.46
C GLU A 221 3.12 -21.30 8.19
N ILE A 222 2.51 -21.01 9.35
CA ILE A 222 1.72 -21.98 10.11
C ILE A 222 0.54 -22.50 9.28
N VAL A 223 -0.16 -21.60 8.57
CA VAL A 223 -1.29 -21.97 7.71
C VAL A 223 -0.82 -22.86 6.55
N LYS A 224 0.31 -22.50 5.90
CA LYS A 224 0.89 -23.31 4.82
C LYS A 224 1.24 -24.73 5.29
N ARG A 225 1.87 -24.84 6.46
CA ARG A 225 2.25 -26.17 7.04
C ARG A 225 1.03 -27.03 7.38
N LYS A 226 0.01 -26.43 8.02
CA LYS A 226 -1.25 -27.16 8.32
C LYS A 226 -1.92 -27.68 7.06
N LYS A 227 -1.94 -26.86 5.99
CA LYS A 227 -2.55 -27.24 4.72
C LYS A 227 -1.79 -28.39 4.03
N ALA A 228 -0.47 -28.38 4.10
CA ALA A 228 0.36 -29.47 3.56
C ALA A 228 0.15 -30.78 4.33
N ALA A 229 0.09 -30.75 5.67
CA ALA A 229 -0.16 -31.93 6.48
C ALA A 229 -1.53 -32.57 6.17
N SER A 230 -2.60 -31.77 6.06
CA SER A 230 -3.94 -32.31 5.75
C SER A 230 -4.05 -32.91 4.35
N THR A 231 -3.18 -32.53 3.41
CA THR A 231 -3.16 -33.11 2.06
C THR A 231 -2.44 -34.47 2.04
N THR A 232 -1.43 -34.64 2.90
CA THR A 232 -0.69 -35.90 3.04
C THR A 232 -1.57 -36.99 3.66
N ASP A 233 -2.31 -36.66 4.73
CA ASP A 233 -3.22 -37.62 5.38
C ASP A 233 -4.34 -38.10 4.45
N ALA A 234 -4.83 -37.24 3.55
CA ALA A 234 -5.87 -37.59 2.59
C ALA A 234 -5.39 -38.51 1.44
N THR A 235 -4.08 -38.60 1.22
CA THR A 235 -3.52 -39.49 0.20
C THR A 235 -3.20 -40.89 0.76
N ASP A 236 -2.96 -41.01 2.06
CA ASP A 236 -2.68 -42.32 2.70
C ASP A 236 -3.95 -43.14 2.95
N ASP A 237 -5.11 -42.51 3.02
CA ASP A 237 -6.42 -43.16 3.18
C ASP A 237 -7.05 -43.68 1.87
N ALA A 238 -6.39 -43.53 0.73
CA ALA A 238 -6.86 -44.11 -0.51
C ALA A 238 -6.77 -45.63 -0.45
N PRO A 239 -7.89 -46.41 -0.57
CA PRO A 239 -7.86 -47.83 -0.48
C PRO A 239 -6.98 -48.42 -1.57
N HIS A 240 -5.97 -49.23 -1.16
CA HIS A 240 -5.20 -50.06 -2.09
C HIS A 240 -6.20 -50.97 -2.82
N GLU A 241 -6.64 -50.61 -4.00
CA GLU A 241 -7.32 -51.48 -4.94
C GLU A 241 -6.39 -52.69 -5.15
N ARG A 242 -6.71 -53.81 -4.54
CA ARG A 242 -6.10 -55.09 -4.84
C ARG A 242 -6.47 -55.43 -6.27
N GLN A 243 -5.52 -55.34 -7.15
CA GLN A 243 -5.63 -55.90 -8.49
C GLN A 243 -5.75 -57.45 -8.35
N PRO A 244 -6.67 -58.06 -9.12
CA PRO A 244 -6.89 -59.49 -9.13
C PRO A 244 -5.73 -60.25 -9.80
#